data_f063ed82ed9da4be038a8ab825a3f4b3
#
_entry.id   f063ed82ed9da4be038a8ab825a3f4b3
#
_cell.length_a   1.000
_cell.length_b   1.000
_cell.length_c   1.000
_cell.angle_alpha   90.00
_cell.angle_beta   90.00
_cell.angle_gamma   90.00
#
_symmetry.space_group_name_H-M   'P 1'
#
loop_
_entity.id
_entity.type
_entity.pdbx_description
1 polymer ?
#
loop_
_entity_poly.entity_id
_entity_poly.type
_entity_poly.pdbx_seq_one_letter_code
_entity_poly.pdbx_strand_id
1 'polypeptide(L)' 'MIEVTKLNDKKVLINSDLIESVEETPDTVISFTTGKKIIVKESRQDIKNLVISYKKEIFVGI' A
#
# COMPACT_ATOMS: atom_id res chain seq x y z
N MET A 1 2.67 7.14 -5.35
CA MET A 1 1.43 6.33 -5.40
C MET A 1 1.75 4.88 -5.68
N ILE A 2 1.07 3.99 -4.99
CA ILE A 2 1.16 2.55 -5.27
C ILE A 2 -0.24 2.03 -5.60
N GLU A 3 -0.32 0.99 -6.42
CA GLU A 3 -1.60 0.38 -6.77
C GLU A 3 -1.81 -0.88 -5.95
N VAL A 4 -2.96 -0.97 -5.30
CA VAL A 4 -3.34 -2.14 -4.50
C VAL A 4 -4.72 -2.63 -4.92
N THR A 5 -5.06 -3.86 -4.55
CA THR A 5 -6.31 -4.50 -4.91
C THR A 5 -7.18 -4.67 -3.68
N LYS A 6 -8.35 -4.06 -3.68
CA LYS A 6 -9.33 -4.23 -2.61
C LYS A 6 -9.94 -5.64 -2.65
N LEU A 7 -10.61 -6.04 -1.59
CA LEU A 7 -11.23 -7.36 -1.50
C LEU A 7 -12.28 -7.60 -2.58
N ASN A 8 -12.90 -6.54 -3.10
CA ASN A 8 -13.88 -6.65 -4.19
C ASN A 8 -13.22 -6.70 -5.59
N ASP A 9 -11.91 -6.95 -5.65
CA ASP A 9 -11.09 -7.01 -6.86
C ASP A 9 -10.91 -5.66 -7.58
N LYS A 10 -11.39 -4.57 -7.01
CA LYS A 10 -11.16 -3.24 -7.57
C LYS A 10 -9.78 -2.76 -7.18
N LYS A 11 -9.07 -2.23 -8.17
CA LYS A 11 -7.75 -1.63 -7.95
C LYS A 11 -7.88 -0.17 -7.56
N VAL A 12 -7.01 0.28 -6.68
CA VAL A 12 -7.00 1.67 -6.21
C VAL A 12 -5.57 2.13 -6.05
N LEU A 13 -5.33 3.38 -6.45
CA LEU A 13 -4.04 4.05 -6.20
C LEU A 13 -4.11 4.74 -4.85
N ILE A 14 -3.10 4.52 -4.03
CA ILE A 14 -3.02 5.14 -2.71
C ILE A 14 -1.71 5.90 -2.57
N ASN A 15 -1.74 6.95 -1.76
CA ASN A 15 -0.54 7.71 -1.45
C ASN A 15 0.24 7.00 -0.35
N SER A 16 1.34 6.37 -0.72
CA SER A 16 2.15 5.60 0.22
C SER A 16 2.75 6.46 1.33
N ASP A 17 2.91 7.76 1.11
CA ASP A 17 3.45 8.66 2.14
C ASP A 17 2.48 8.87 3.31
N LEU A 18 1.20 8.53 3.13
CA LEU A 18 0.20 8.63 4.17
C LEU A 18 -0.01 7.33 4.93
N ILE A 19 0.72 6.27 4.58
CA ILE A 19 0.61 4.99 5.28
C ILE A 19 1.30 5.09 6.63
N GLU A 20 0.54 4.79 7.68
CA GLU A 20 1.08 4.71 9.04
C GLU A 20 1.56 3.30 9.36
N SER A 21 0.76 2.29 9.04
CA SER A 21 1.11 0.90 9.31
C SER A 21 0.41 -0.05 8.36
N VAL A 22 0.99 -1.24 8.20
CA VAL A 22 0.41 -2.33 7.42
C VAL A 22 0.49 -3.59 8.29
N GLU A 23 -0.66 -4.20 8.55
CA GLU A 23 -0.76 -5.42 9.35
C GLU A 23 -1.40 -6.52 8.51
N GLU A 24 -1.01 -7.75 8.76
CA GLU A 24 -1.55 -8.90 8.03
C GLU A 24 -1.92 -10.01 9.01
N THR A 25 -3.17 -9.96 9.54
CA THR A 25 -3.67 -10.97 10.48
C THR A 25 -5.19 -10.82 10.62
N PRO A 26 -6.04 -11.59 9.94
CA PRO A 26 -5.71 -12.52 8.83
C PRO A 26 -5.54 -11.81 7.49
N ASP A 27 -6.17 -10.65 7.29
CA ASP A 27 -6.11 -9.89 6.04
C ASP A 27 -5.14 -8.74 6.16
N THR A 28 -4.65 -8.26 5.02
CA THR A 28 -3.76 -7.11 4.99
C THR A 28 -4.58 -5.84 5.18
N VAL A 29 -4.33 -5.13 6.27
CA VAL A 29 -4.98 -3.87 6.60
C VAL A 29 -3.96 -2.75 6.52
N ILE A 30 -4.23 -1.76 5.67
CA ILE A 30 -3.40 -0.56 5.55
C ILE A 30 -4.07 0.55 6.34
N SER A 31 -3.37 1.09 7.33
CA SER A 31 -3.85 2.22 8.13
C SER A 31 -3.12 3.48 7.69
N PHE A 32 -3.89 4.54 7.49
CA PHE A 32 -3.36 5.84 7.05
C PHE A 32 -3.29 6.81 8.22
N THR A 33 -2.39 7.78 8.12
CA THR A 33 -2.23 8.83 9.14
C THR A 33 -3.50 9.66 9.33
N THR A 34 -4.39 9.65 8.35
CA THR A 34 -5.69 10.32 8.43
C THR A 34 -6.72 9.57 9.28
N GLY A 35 -6.38 8.38 9.75
CA GLY A 35 -7.30 7.50 10.49
C GLY A 35 -8.05 6.53 9.61
N LYS A 36 -7.96 6.67 8.29
CA LYS A 36 -8.60 5.77 7.34
C LYS A 36 -7.91 4.41 7.32
N LYS A 37 -8.67 3.34 7.04
CA LYS A 37 -8.13 1.99 6.88
C LYS A 37 -8.73 1.34 5.65
N ILE A 38 -7.95 0.55 4.95
CA ILE A 38 -8.45 -0.28 3.84
C ILE A 38 -7.89 -1.69 3.97
N ILE A 39 -8.68 -2.66 3.48
CA ILE A 39 -8.27 -4.06 3.44
C ILE A 39 -7.97 -4.41 1.99
N VAL A 40 -6.80 -5.01 1.75
CA VAL A 40 -6.32 -5.32 0.41
C VAL A 40 -5.92 -6.78 0.30
N LYS A 41 -5.81 -7.26 -0.94
CA LYS A 41 -5.43 -8.64 -1.25
C LYS A 41 -3.92 -8.86 -1.23
N GLU A 42 -3.13 -7.84 -1.49
CA GLU A 42 -1.68 -7.92 -1.46
C GLU A 42 -1.21 -8.28 -0.04
N SER A 43 -0.12 -9.04 0.06
CA SER A 43 0.48 -9.35 1.34
C SER A 43 1.21 -8.11 1.89
N ARG A 44 1.50 -8.14 3.20
CA ARG A 44 2.30 -7.09 3.83
C ARG A 44 3.65 -6.92 3.11
N GLN A 45 4.27 -8.04 2.72
CA GLN A 45 5.55 -8.00 2.01
C GLN A 45 5.40 -7.38 0.62
N ASP A 46 4.29 -7.67 -0.08
CA ASP A 46 4.00 -7.08 -1.38
C ASP A 46 3.88 -5.56 -1.27
N ILE A 47 3.18 -5.07 -0.25
CA ILE A 47 3.03 -3.63 -0.02
C ILE A 47 4.40 -3.00 0.22
N LYS A 48 5.23 -3.63 1.04
CA LYS A 48 6.60 -3.15 1.28
C LYS A 48 7.39 -3.05 -0.02
N ASN A 49 7.30 -4.07 -0.86
CA ASN A 49 8.01 -4.10 -2.15
C ASN A 49 7.50 -3.02 -3.09
N LEU A 50 6.19 -2.77 -3.13
CA LEU A 50 5.59 -1.73 -3.95
C LEU A 50 6.10 -0.34 -3.54
N VAL A 51 6.18 -0.09 -2.24
CA VAL A 51 6.68 1.19 -1.72
C VAL A 51 8.15 1.38 -2.08
N ILE A 52 8.95 0.34 -1.91
CA ILE A 52 10.38 0.38 -2.24
C ILE A 52 10.57 0.66 -3.74
N SER A 53 9.83 -0.05 -4.60
CA SER A 53 9.90 0.14 -6.06
C SER A 53 9.50 1.55 -6.45
N TYR A 54 8.44 2.07 -5.87
CA TYR A 54 7.97 3.43 -6.12
C TYR A 54 9.05 4.46 -5.76
N LYS A 55 9.67 4.31 -4.60
CA LYS A 55 10.73 5.24 -4.17
C LYS A 55 11.96 5.17 -5.05
N LYS A 56 12.32 3.97 -5.53
CA LYS A 56 13.42 3.82 -6.47
C LYS A 56 13.13 4.54 -7.78
N GLU A 57 11.91 4.43 -8.31
CA GLU A 57 11.50 5.12 -9.53
C GLU A 57 11.62 6.63 -9.39
N ILE A 58 11.20 7.17 -8.25
CA ILE A 58 11.30 8.61 -7.99
C ILE A 58 12.77 9.08 -8.01
N PHE A 59 13.67 8.33 -7.35
CA PHE A 59 15.08 8.73 -7.27
C PHE A 59 15.84 8.48 -8.55
N VAL A 60 15.53 7.42 -9.30
CA VAL A 60 16.24 7.07 -10.54
C VAL A 60 15.69 7.83 -11.74
N GLY A 61 14.41 8.19 -11.71
CA GLY A 61 13.76 8.93 -12.78
C GLY A 61 14.10 10.41 -12.84
N ILE A 62 14.90 10.86 -11.90
CA ILE A 62 15.42 12.24 -11.88
C ILE A 62 16.79 12.28 -12.57
#